data_32dd5bfacf53aea63d3044bd22fd9eed
#
_entry.id   32dd5bfacf53aea63d3044bd22fd9eed
#
_cell.length_a   1.000
_cell.length_b   1.000
_cell.length_c   1.000
_cell.angle_alpha   90.00
_cell.angle_beta   90.00
_cell.angle_gamma   90.00
#
_symmetry.space_group_name_H-M   'P 1'
#
loop_
_entity.id
_entity.type
_entity.pdbx_description
1 polymer ?
#
loop_
_entity_poly.entity_id
_entity_poly.type
_entity_poly.pdbx_seq_one_letter_code
_entity_poly.pdbx_strand_id
1 'polypeptide(L)'
;MSDLVLVPGNATLDQLALIYWDGVTASLDPNCRPAVENAADRINTAASGDVPVYGVNTGFGKLASIKIEASDAATLQRNLILSHCCGVGEPISKEMVRLMMTLKLLSFGRGASGVRWSLVQLVQNMLSKGVTPVIPAQGSVGASGDLAPLAHMTAVVIGEGQAEYQGVVLPGAEALKRAGLSPITLGAKEGLAFINGTQFSTAFALAGLFEAWRAAQNALVTSALSTDAIMGSTAPTHPEIHNLRGHRGQIEAAATIRSLLDGSIIRESHIEGDTRVQDPYCIRCQPQVTGAAMDVLRQAATTLEIEANAATDNPLVLTEAGLIVSGGNFHAEPVGFAADMIALAISEIGAIAQRRIALMVDPALSNDLPPFLTPDPGLNSGLMIAEVTTAALMSENKHLANPCVTDSTPTSANQEDHVSMAAHGARRLLRMTTNLNHILGVELMCAAQGVEFRQPLATSKPLRSVMTRLRQDVKTICKDRYLAPDLEAAKALVASTAIILSSNVDLPSLAA
;
A
#
# COMPACT_ATOMS: atom_id res chain seq x y z
N MET A 1 6.43 4.48 -23.42
CA MET A 1 5.19 4.16 -22.70
C MET A 1 4.30 5.39 -22.84
N SER A 2 3.00 5.22 -23.11
CA SER A 2 2.06 6.35 -23.17
C SER A 2 1.88 6.95 -21.78
N ASP A 3 2.00 8.26 -21.65
CA ASP A 3 1.73 8.96 -20.39
C ASP A 3 0.25 8.78 -20.03
N LEU A 4 0.00 8.44 -18.76
CA LEU A 4 -1.35 8.33 -18.21
C LEU A 4 -1.88 9.74 -17.91
N VAL A 5 -2.96 10.14 -18.56
CA VAL A 5 -3.62 11.42 -18.28
C VAL A 5 -4.62 11.23 -17.15
N LEU A 6 -4.41 11.96 -16.05
CA LEU A 6 -5.27 11.92 -14.85
C LEU A 6 -6.18 13.15 -14.81
N VAL A 7 -7.46 12.91 -14.55
CA VAL A 7 -8.44 13.97 -14.30
C VAL A 7 -8.50 14.25 -12.79
N PRO A 8 -8.08 15.44 -12.32
CA PRO A 8 -8.13 15.77 -10.91
C PRO A 8 -9.54 15.64 -10.32
N GLY A 9 -9.66 14.89 -9.24
CA GLY A 9 -10.94 14.56 -8.62
C GLY A 9 -11.58 13.25 -9.11
N ASN A 10 -11.01 12.60 -10.14
CA ASN A 10 -11.55 11.37 -10.74
C ASN A 10 -10.46 10.30 -11.03
N ALA A 11 -9.31 10.40 -10.42
CA ALA A 11 -8.29 9.36 -10.53
C ALA A 11 -8.78 8.08 -9.83
N THR A 12 -8.64 6.92 -10.50
CA THR A 12 -9.08 5.63 -9.97
C THR A 12 -7.94 4.89 -9.28
N LEU A 13 -8.28 3.95 -8.38
CA LEU A 13 -7.28 3.08 -7.75
C LEU A 13 -6.47 2.28 -8.78
N ASP A 14 -7.08 1.82 -9.86
CA ASP A 14 -6.38 1.10 -10.92
C ASP A 14 -5.32 1.98 -11.61
N GLN A 15 -5.63 3.24 -11.86
CA GLN A 15 -4.66 4.20 -12.41
C GLN A 15 -3.49 4.43 -11.44
N LEU A 16 -3.77 4.57 -10.15
CA LEU A 16 -2.74 4.73 -9.11
C LEU A 16 -1.89 3.46 -8.93
N ALA A 17 -2.51 2.29 -9.06
CA ALA A 17 -1.80 1.00 -9.04
C ALA A 17 -0.83 0.85 -10.21
N LEU A 18 -1.20 1.26 -11.44
CA LEU A 18 -0.29 1.28 -12.60
C LEU A 18 0.92 2.20 -12.37
N ILE A 19 0.72 3.34 -11.72
CA ILE A 19 1.82 4.26 -11.37
C ILE A 19 2.76 3.61 -10.36
N TYR A 20 2.21 2.92 -9.36
CA TYR A 20 3.00 2.24 -8.33
C TYR A 20 3.75 1.03 -8.88
N TRP A 21 3.04 0.07 -9.52
CA TRP A 21 3.59 -1.21 -9.95
C TRP A 21 4.43 -1.13 -11.22
N ASP A 22 3.91 -0.45 -12.26
CA ASP A 22 4.45 -0.55 -13.61
C ASP A 22 5.32 0.67 -13.97
N GLY A 23 5.41 1.64 -13.08
CA GLY A 23 6.23 2.82 -13.30
C GLY A 23 5.70 3.76 -14.37
N VAL A 24 4.40 3.68 -14.67
CA VAL A 24 3.75 4.56 -15.65
C VAL A 24 3.87 6.00 -15.17
N THR A 25 4.30 6.89 -16.05
CA THR A 25 4.33 8.33 -15.79
C THR A 25 2.93 8.92 -15.96
N ALA A 26 2.62 9.93 -15.13
CA ALA A 26 1.34 10.59 -15.13
C ALA A 26 1.46 12.08 -15.41
N SER A 27 0.47 12.62 -16.15
CA SER A 27 0.24 14.04 -16.35
C SER A 27 -1.20 14.40 -16.01
N LEU A 28 -1.46 15.64 -15.68
CA LEU A 28 -2.83 16.12 -15.46
C LEU A 28 -3.54 16.39 -16.78
N ASP A 29 -4.85 16.17 -16.82
CA ASP A 29 -5.71 16.66 -17.89
C ASP A 29 -5.54 18.18 -18.03
N PRO A 30 -5.13 18.68 -19.20
CA PRO A 30 -4.93 20.12 -19.44
C PRO A 30 -6.17 20.99 -19.14
N ASN A 31 -7.35 20.39 -19.15
CA ASN A 31 -8.61 21.09 -18.84
C ASN A 31 -8.68 21.61 -17.40
N CYS A 32 -7.84 21.13 -16.48
CA CYS A 32 -7.76 21.66 -15.12
C CYS A 32 -6.96 22.98 -15.02
N ARG A 33 -6.16 23.32 -16.05
CA ARG A 33 -5.28 24.49 -16.04
C ARG A 33 -5.98 25.82 -15.73
N PRO A 34 -7.14 26.16 -16.36
CA PRO A 34 -7.80 27.44 -16.07
C PRO A 34 -8.18 27.61 -14.59
N ALA A 35 -8.61 26.52 -13.92
CA ALA A 35 -8.93 26.55 -12.50
C ALA A 35 -7.69 26.79 -11.63
N VAL A 36 -6.58 26.15 -11.98
CA VAL A 36 -5.28 26.33 -11.29
C VAL A 36 -4.78 27.76 -11.43
N GLU A 37 -4.80 28.32 -12.64
CA GLU A 37 -4.36 29.70 -12.91
C GLU A 37 -5.27 30.73 -12.22
N ASN A 38 -6.60 30.55 -12.23
CA ASN A 38 -7.54 31.42 -11.51
C ASN A 38 -7.22 31.45 -9.99
N ALA A 39 -6.95 30.31 -9.38
CA ALA A 39 -6.58 30.25 -7.97
C ALA A 39 -5.25 30.95 -7.70
N ALA A 40 -4.25 30.83 -8.59
CA ALA A 40 -2.97 31.51 -8.49
C ALA A 40 -3.12 33.05 -8.58
N ASP A 41 -3.95 33.54 -9.49
CA ASP A 41 -4.22 34.98 -9.65
C ASP A 41 -4.85 35.58 -8.40
N ARG A 42 -5.75 34.83 -7.73
CA ARG A 42 -6.33 35.26 -6.45
C ARG A 42 -5.29 35.35 -5.34
N ILE A 43 -4.36 34.41 -5.25
CA ILE A 43 -3.25 34.45 -4.30
C ILE A 43 -2.34 35.66 -4.60
N ASN A 44 -2.00 35.92 -5.85
CA ASN A 44 -1.19 37.07 -6.23
C ASN A 44 -1.87 38.40 -5.85
N THR A 45 -3.19 38.50 -6.06
CA THR A 45 -3.98 39.67 -5.64
C THR A 45 -3.96 39.84 -4.12
N ALA A 46 -4.17 38.75 -3.35
CA ALA A 46 -4.14 38.78 -1.90
C ALA A 46 -2.75 39.11 -1.34
N ALA A 47 -1.69 38.61 -1.99
CA ALA A 47 -0.30 38.88 -1.57
C ALA A 47 0.09 40.36 -1.69
N SER A 48 -0.53 41.08 -2.64
CA SER A 48 -0.32 42.51 -2.86
C SER A 48 -1.23 43.40 -1.98
N GLY A 49 -2.17 42.78 -1.26
CA GLY A 49 -3.13 43.49 -0.42
C GLY A 49 -2.65 43.68 1.02
N ASP A 50 -3.37 44.56 1.76
CA ASP A 50 -3.06 44.86 3.17
C ASP A 50 -3.70 43.89 4.17
N VAL A 51 -4.71 43.13 3.75
CA VAL A 51 -5.41 42.17 4.62
C VAL A 51 -4.50 40.96 4.88
N PRO A 52 -4.26 40.59 6.15
CA PRO A 52 -3.48 39.41 6.46
C PRO A 52 -4.16 38.12 5.95
N VAL A 53 -3.45 37.34 5.14
CA VAL A 53 -3.90 36.02 4.67
C VAL A 53 -2.82 35.01 5.05
N TYR A 54 -3.22 33.99 5.80
CA TYR A 54 -2.32 32.97 6.33
C TYR A 54 -1.45 32.35 5.23
N GLY A 55 -0.14 32.34 5.45
CA GLY A 55 0.82 31.71 4.54
C GLY A 55 0.98 32.40 3.17
N VAL A 56 0.29 33.49 2.94
CA VAL A 56 0.39 34.36 1.74
C VAL A 56 1.25 35.57 2.05
N ASN A 57 0.82 36.41 3.00
CA ASN A 57 1.55 37.59 3.49
C ASN A 57 1.71 37.61 5.02
N THR A 58 1.70 36.43 5.64
CA THR A 58 1.98 36.22 7.07
C THR A 58 2.99 35.10 7.26
N GLY A 59 3.57 34.98 8.46
CA GLY A 59 4.30 33.81 8.90
C GLY A 59 3.41 32.58 9.04
N PHE A 60 3.98 31.46 9.54
CA PHE A 60 3.32 30.15 9.63
C PHE A 60 3.16 29.68 11.06
N GLY A 61 2.18 28.80 11.32
CA GLY A 61 1.92 28.18 12.63
C GLY A 61 1.76 29.25 13.72
N LYS A 62 2.54 29.18 14.79
CA LYS A 62 2.55 30.17 15.86
C LYS A 62 2.98 31.58 15.43
N LEU A 63 3.62 31.72 14.27
CA LEU A 63 4.09 32.98 13.71
C LEU A 63 3.07 33.64 12.74
N ALA A 64 1.88 33.11 12.63
CA ALA A 64 0.82 33.55 11.69
C ALA A 64 0.36 35.01 11.92
N SER A 65 0.60 35.59 13.08
CA SER A 65 0.31 36.99 13.39
C SER A 65 1.32 38.00 12.86
N ILE A 66 2.47 37.53 12.36
CA ILE A 66 3.56 38.38 11.86
C ILE A 66 3.30 38.64 10.38
N LYS A 67 3.08 39.93 10.02
CA LYS A 67 2.96 40.35 8.60
C LYS A 67 4.31 40.28 7.92
N ILE A 68 4.34 39.81 6.68
CA ILE A 68 5.52 39.69 5.81
C ILE A 68 5.37 40.66 4.63
N GLU A 69 6.36 41.43 4.36
CA GLU A 69 6.36 42.35 3.22
C GLU A 69 6.43 41.55 1.88
N ALA A 70 5.80 42.09 0.84
CA ALA A 70 5.74 41.42 -0.47
C ALA A 70 7.13 41.12 -1.07
N SER A 71 8.13 41.99 -0.80
CA SER A 71 9.54 41.80 -1.20
C SER A 71 10.17 40.54 -0.59
N ASP A 72 9.71 40.11 0.58
CA ASP A 72 10.28 38.97 1.32
C ASP A 72 9.53 37.66 1.10
N ALA A 73 8.42 37.70 0.34
CA ALA A 73 7.57 36.53 0.11
C ALA A 73 8.35 35.33 -0.46
N ALA A 74 9.20 35.53 -1.47
CA ALA A 74 10.02 34.45 -2.04
C ALA A 74 11.05 33.89 -1.04
N THR A 75 11.65 34.75 -0.25
CA THR A 75 12.59 34.37 0.82
C THR A 75 11.89 33.56 1.89
N LEU A 76 10.69 33.99 2.29
CA LEU A 76 9.86 33.27 3.26
C LEU A 76 9.54 31.85 2.78
N GLN A 77 9.05 31.70 1.53
CA GLN A 77 8.70 30.40 0.98
C GLN A 77 9.92 29.48 0.85
N ARG A 78 11.07 30.00 0.42
CA ARG A 78 12.33 29.25 0.37
C ARG A 78 12.78 28.81 1.78
N ASN A 79 12.78 29.69 2.74
CA ASN A 79 13.18 29.39 4.12
C ASN A 79 12.25 28.35 4.76
N LEU A 80 10.94 28.40 4.46
CA LEU A 80 9.97 27.39 4.87
C LEU A 80 10.41 25.99 4.40
N ILE A 81 10.74 25.85 3.12
CA ILE A 81 11.19 24.55 2.58
C ILE A 81 12.46 24.08 3.29
N LEU A 82 13.47 24.92 3.38
CA LEU A 82 14.78 24.56 3.96
C LEU A 82 14.65 24.16 5.43
N SER A 83 13.89 24.91 6.22
CA SER A 83 13.70 24.63 7.66
C SER A 83 12.85 23.39 7.93
N HIS A 84 12.05 22.92 6.97
CA HIS A 84 11.21 21.74 7.08
C HIS A 84 11.85 20.47 6.48
N CYS A 85 13.03 20.57 5.84
CA CYS A 85 13.81 19.42 5.41
C CYS A 85 14.49 18.71 6.59
N CYS A 86 13.69 18.20 7.53
CA CYS A 86 14.14 17.59 8.79
C CYS A 86 13.84 16.09 8.86
N GLY A 87 13.47 15.46 7.75
CA GLY A 87 13.25 14.03 7.67
C GLY A 87 14.52 13.22 7.93
N VAL A 88 14.37 12.02 8.50
CA VAL A 88 15.47 11.11 8.83
C VAL A 88 15.15 9.68 8.38
N GLY A 89 16.12 8.79 8.48
CA GLY A 89 16.00 7.37 8.09
C GLY A 89 16.35 7.13 6.63
N GLU A 90 16.19 5.88 6.19
CA GLU A 90 16.49 5.47 4.83
C GLU A 90 15.58 6.17 3.82
N PRO A 91 16.07 6.45 2.62
CA PRO A 91 15.23 6.98 1.55
C PRO A 91 14.07 6.03 1.20
N ILE A 92 12.91 6.60 0.91
CA ILE A 92 11.78 5.83 0.36
C ILE A 92 12.05 5.44 -1.09
N SER A 93 11.40 4.36 -1.56
CA SER A 93 11.62 3.85 -2.92
C SER A 93 11.11 4.81 -4.00
N LYS A 94 11.61 4.65 -5.22
CA LYS A 94 11.22 5.47 -6.38
C LYS A 94 9.73 5.38 -6.70
N GLU A 95 9.16 4.19 -6.54
CA GLU A 95 7.75 3.92 -6.76
C GLU A 95 6.90 4.77 -5.79
N MET A 96 7.34 4.85 -4.54
CA MET A 96 6.69 5.67 -3.52
C MET A 96 6.80 7.16 -3.82
N VAL A 97 7.99 7.63 -4.22
CA VAL A 97 8.20 9.04 -4.60
C VAL A 97 7.33 9.41 -5.80
N ARG A 98 7.27 8.54 -6.82
CA ARG A 98 6.44 8.74 -8.01
C ARG A 98 4.97 8.86 -7.66
N LEU A 99 4.46 7.95 -6.82
CA LEU A 99 3.07 7.99 -6.36
C LEU A 99 2.80 9.27 -5.56
N MET A 100 3.67 9.63 -4.63
CA MET A 100 3.57 10.86 -3.82
C MET A 100 3.56 12.13 -4.68
N MET A 101 4.45 12.24 -5.68
CA MET A 101 4.47 13.36 -6.62
C MET A 101 3.18 13.42 -7.45
N THR A 102 2.67 12.28 -7.90
CA THR A 102 1.41 12.20 -8.64
C THR A 102 0.22 12.66 -7.79
N LEU A 103 0.14 12.23 -6.53
CA LEU A 103 -0.91 12.67 -5.59
C LEU A 103 -0.84 14.19 -5.36
N LYS A 104 0.37 14.76 -5.27
CA LYS A 104 0.54 16.22 -5.16
C LYS A 104 0.05 16.93 -6.41
N LEU A 105 0.32 16.41 -7.59
CA LEU A 105 -0.22 16.95 -8.85
C LEU A 105 -1.75 16.90 -8.89
N LEU A 106 -2.34 15.78 -8.49
CA LEU A 106 -3.81 15.66 -8.42
C LEU A 106 -4.42 16.71 -7.48
N SER A 107 -3.82 16.94 -6.32
CA SER A 107 -4.24 17.97 -5.37
C SER A 107 -4.13 19.38 -5.98
N PHE A 108 -3.02 19.72 -6.65
CA PHE A 108 -2.87 21.00 -7.36
C PHE A 108 -3.88 21.17 -8.48
N GLY A 109 -4.13 20.11 -9.24
CA GLY A 109 -5.09 20.10 -10.34
C GLY A 109 -6.54 20.38 -9.92
N ARG A 110 -6.87 20.27 -8.60
CA ARG A 110 -8.18 20.68 -8.06
C ARG A 110 -8.44 22.19 -8.18
N GLY A 111 -7.40 23.00 -8.48
CA GLY A 111 -7.55 24.44 -8.64
C GLY A 111 -7.88 25.21 -7.36
N ALA A 112 -7.48 24.68 -6.19
CA ALA A 112 -7.73 25.28 -4.88
C ALA A 112 -6.46 25.67 -4.11
N SER A 113 -5.28 25.28 -4.61
CA SER A 113 -4.00 25.48 -3.92
C SER A 113 -3.35 26.85 -4.17
N GLY A 114 -3.73 27.54 -5.26
CA GLY A 114 -3.20 28.86 -5.62
C GLY A 114 -1.73 28.84 -6.09
N VAL A 115 -1.33 27.76 -6.77
CA VAL A 115 0.02 27.59 -7.35
C VAL A 115 0.01 27.94 -8.84
N ARG A 116 1.13 28.46 -9.36
CA ARG A 116 1.27 28.75 -10.80
C ARG A 116 1.32 27.46 -11.62
N TRP A 117 0.77 27.51 -12.83
CA TRP A 117 0.81 26.38 -13.75
C TRP A 117 2.24 25.95 -14.11
N SER A 118 3.19 26.88 -14.21
CA SER A 118 4.62 26.57 -14.45
C SER A 118 5.22 25.66 -13.39
N LEU A 119 4.77 25.75 -12.15
CA LEU A 119 5.18 24.88 -11.06
C LEU A 119 4.61 23.46 -11.22
N VAL A 120 3.33 23.33 -11.59
CA VAL A 120 2.70 22.06 -11.95
C VAL A 120 3.46 21.40 -13.11
N GLN A 121 3.78 22.16 -14.16
CA GLN A 121 4.55 21.66 -15.31
C GLN A 121 5.94 21.17 -14.91
N LEU A 122 6.64 21.86 -14.00
CA LEU A 122 7.96 21.42 -13.54
C LEU A 122 7.85 20.04 -12.85
N VAL A 123 6.88 19.83 -11.96
CA VAL A 123 6.69 18.54 -11.28
C VAL A 123 6.34 17.44 -12.29
N GLN A 124 5.48 17.71 -13.26
CA GLN A 124 5.16 16.76 -14.35
C GLN A 124 6.42 16.41 -15.17
N ASN A 125 7.22 17.41 -15.49
CA ASN A 125 8.47 17.21 -16.23
C ASN A 125 9.52 16.42 -15.41
N MET A 126 9.56 16.61 -14.10
CA MET A 126 10.41 15.79 -13.22
C MET A 126 9.97 14.32 -13.27
N LEU A 127 8.68 14.05 -13.17
CA LEU A 127 8.13 12.67 -13.30
C LEU A 127 8.47 12.05 -14.65
N SER A 128 8.17 12.75 -15.76
CA SER A 128 8.36 12.22 -17.11
C SER A 128 9.83 12.01 -17.49
N LYS A 129 10.73 12.81 -16.90
CA LYS A 129 12.19 12.70 -17.14
C LYS A 129 12.91 11.83 -16.09
N GLY A 130 12.20 11.31 -15.10
CA GLY A 130 12.76 10.43 -14.08
C GLY A 130 13.67 11.13 -13.08
N VAL A 131 13.43 12.42 -12.78
CA VAL A 131 14.08 13.11 -11.67
C VAL A 131 13.34 12.78 -10.39
N THR A 132 13.93 11.94 -9.56
CA THR A 132 13.29 11.39 -8.36
C THR A 132 13.92 12.01 -7.10
N PRO A 133 13.22 12.87 -6.35
CA PRO A 133 13.71 13.42 -5.09
C PRO A 133 14.09 12.31 -4.08
N VAL A 134 15.17 12.51 -3.35
CA VAL A 134 15.57 11.65 -2.23
C VAL A 134 14.84 12.11 -0.98
N ILE A 135 13.93 11.28 -0.49
CA ILE A 135 13.03 11.61 0.61
C ILE A 135 13.23 10.62 1.76
N PRO A 136 13.67 11.06 2.95
CA PRO A 136 13.76 10.20 4.13
C PRO A 136 12.40 9.68 4.58
N ALA A 137 12.37 8.44 5.08
CA ALA A 137 11.13 7.73 5.40
C ALA A 137 10.43 8.20 6.69
N GLN A 138 11.06 9.01 7.54
CA GLN A 138 10.55 9.38 8.86
C GLN A 138 10.62 10.89 9.08
N GLY A 139 9.63 11.45 9.78
CA GLY A 139 9.59 12.88 10.12
C GLY A 139 8.20 13.51 10.01
N SER A 140 7.15 12.74 9.71
CA SER A 140 5.77 13.24 9.69
C SER A 140 4.93 12.55 10.77
N VAL A 141 4.01 13.31 11.36
CA VAL A 141 2.97 12.83 12.27
C VAL A 141 1.57 12.97 11.66
N GLY A 142 1.47 13.46 10.41
CA GLY A 142 0.21 13.63 9.70
C GLY A 142 -0.74 14.67 10.32
N ALA A 143 -0.19 15.71 10.97
CA ALA A 143 -0.95 16.78 11.63
C ALA A 143 -1.33 17.90 10.66
N SER A 144 -0.35 18.74 10.29
CA SER A 144 -0.48 19.74 9.22
C SER A 144 -0.21 19.12 7.85
N GLY A 145 -0.55 17.86 7.66
CA GLY A 145 -0.08 17.01 6.59
C GLY A 145 1.35 16.54 6.82
N ASP A 146 1.98 16.13 5.74
CA ASP A 146 3.28 15.46 5.73
C ASP A 146 4.43 16.45 5.48
N LEU A 147 4.62 17.42 6.36
CA LEU A 147 5.49 18.59 6.13
C LEU A 147 6.92 18.21 5.73
N ALA A 148 7.63 17.43 6.55
CA ALA A 148 9.03 17.11 6.31
C ALA A 148 9.27 16.32 5.01
N PRO A 149 8.59 15.20 4.72
CA PRO A 149 8.80 14.49 3.45
C PRO A 149 8.41 15.33 2.22
N LEU A 150 7.34 16.14 2.31
CA LEU A 150 6.96 17.04 1.23
C LEU A 150 7.98 18.20 1.06
N ALA A 151 8.63 18.64 2.15
CA ALA A 151 9.72 19.61 2.06
C ALA A 151 10.94 19.05 1.31
N HIS A 152 11.35 17.82 1.61
CA HIS A 152 12.42 17.15 0.86
C HIS A 152 12.11 17.01 -0.64
N MET A 153 10.87 16.69 -0.99
CA MET A 153 10.41 16.68 -2.38
C MET A 153 10.53 18.08 -3.01
N THR A 154 10.06 19.10 -2.29
CA THR A 154 10.02 20.48 -2.78
C THR A 154 11.41 21.11 -2.86
N ALA A 155 12.34 20.70 -2.01
CA ALA A 155 13.72 21.16 -2.05
C ALA A 155 14.33 20.96 -3.45
N VAL A 156 14.05 19.83 -4.10
CA VAL A 156 14.53 19.57 -5.47
C VAL A 156 13.91 20.55 -6.47
N VAL A 157 12.64 20.89 -6.32
CA VAL A 157 11.92 21.84 -7.20
C VAL A 157 12.59 23.22 -7.18
N ILE A 158 13.16 23.64 -6.04
CA ILE A 158 13.90 24.92 -5.89
C ILE A 158 15.40 24.78 -6.09
N GLY A 159 15.90 23.61 -6.51
CA GLY A 159 17.32 23.35 -6.79
C GLY A 159 18.16 22.99 -5.57
N GLU A 160 17.53 22.72 -4.43
CA GLU A 160 18.18 22.27 -3.20
C GLU A 160 17.99 20.75 -2.99
N GLY A 161 18.46 20.22 -1.88
CA GLY A 161 18.33 18.81 -1.54
C GLY A 161 19.06 17.89 -2.53
N GLN A 162 18.55 16.64 -2.65
CA GLN A 162 19.12 15.59 -3.50
C GLN A 162 18.02 14.93 -4.33
N ALA A 163 18.39 14.51 -5.55
CA ALA A 163 17.53 13.69 -6.40
C ALA A 163 18.35 12.62 -7.10
N GLU A 164 17.73 11.47 -7.34
CA GLU A 164 18.27 10.46 -8.23
C GLU A 164 17.87 10.79 -9.67
N TYR A 165 18.85 10.74 -10.57
CA TYR A 165 18.66 10.85 -12.00
C TYR A 165 19.55 9.81 -12.72
N GLN A 166 18.95 8.95 -13.54
CA GLN A 166 19.64 7.87 -14.26
C GLN A 166 20.50 6.96 -13.35
N GLY A 167 19.99 6.63 -12.16
CA GLY A 167 20.66 5.74 -11.20
C GLY A 167 21.73 6.42 -10.34
N VAL A 168 21.94 7.73 -10.48
CA VAL A 168 22.93 8.49 -9.71
C VAL A 168 22.24 9.52 -8.83
N VAL A 169 22.58 9.54 -7.54
CA VAL A 169 22.12 10.56 -6.59
C VAL A 169 22.98 11.81 -6.78
N LEU A 170 22.35 12.96 -7.01
CA LEU A 170 22.95 14.24 -7.31
C LEU A 170 22.34 15.35 -6.46
N PRO A 171 23.03 16.51 -6.27
CA PRO A 171 22.39 17.72 -5.79
C PRO A 171 21.20 18.11 -6.68
N GLY A 172 20.10 18.61 -6.08
CA GLY A 172 18.84 18.87 -6.79
C GLY A 172 19.01 19.74 -8.04
N ALA A 173 19.75 20.84 -7.96
CA ALA A 173 20.03 21.70 -9.11
C ALA A 173 20.76 20.97 -10.25
N GLU A 174 21.72 20.11 -9.92
CA GLU A 174 22.47 19.32 -10.92
C GLU A 174 21.60 18.25 -11.57
N ALA A 175 20.76 17.56 -10.80
CA ALA A 175 19.82 16.58 -11.32
C ALA A 175 18.82 17.23 -12.31
N LEU A 176 18.24 18.37 -11.94
CA LEU A 176 17.36 19.14 -12.81
C LEU A 176 18.08 19.56 -14.09
N LYS A 177 19.29 20.13 -13.98
CA LYS A 177 20.09 20.59 -15.12
C LYS A 177 20.39 19.45 -16.10
N ARG A 178 20.79 18.27 -15.59
CA ARG A 178 21.05 17.09 -16.45
C ARG A 178 19.79 16.59 -17.15
N ALA A 179 18.64 16.74 -16.51
CA ALA A 179 17.35 16.44 -17.11
C ALA A 179 16.86 17.54 -18.09
N GLY A 180 17.62 18.63 -18.29
CA GLY A 180 17.19 19.77 -19.09
C GLY A 180 16.03 20.54 -18.46
N LEU A 181 16.01 20.61 -17.13
CA LEU A 181 15.06 21.37 -16.32
C LEU A 181 15.78 22.46 -15.54
N SER A 182 15.02 23.46 -15.09
CA SER A 182 15.56 24.54 -14.25
C SER A 182 14.74 24.63 -12.96
N PRO A 183 15.41 24.91 -11.82
CA PRO A 183 14.69 25.17 -10.59
C PRO A 183 13.80 26.42 -10.71
N ILE A 184 12.76 26.47 -9.89
CA ILE A 184 11.81 27.60 -9.87
C ILE A 184 11.93 28.35 -8.55
N THR A 185 11.82 29.70 -8.60
CA THR A 185 11.62 30.52 -7.40
C THR A 185 10.16 30.50 -7.02
N LEU A 186 9.87 30.11 -5.76
CA LEU A 186 8.51 30.01 -5.24
C LEU A 186 7.90 31.41 -5.03
N GLY A 187 6.67 31.58 -5.46
CA GLY A 187 5.84 32.74 -5.16
C GLY A 187 5.10 32.61 -3.83
N ALA A 188 4.30 33.61 -3.48
CA ALA A 188 3.48 33.61 -2.27
C ALA A 188 2.63 32.33 -2.19
N LYS A 189 2.58 31.72 -1.00
CA LYS A 189 1.88 30.45 -0.69
C LYS A 189 2.45 29.20 -1.35
N GLU A 190 3.23 29.26 -2.43
CA GLU A 190 3.62 28.07 -3.19
C GLU A 190 4.44 27.06 -2.36
N GLY A 191 5.35 27.54 -1.48
CA GLY A 191 6.06 26.67 -0.56
C GLY A 191 5.12 25.96 0.41
N LEU A 192 4.20 26.70 1.01
CA LEU A 192 3.21 26.13 1.91
C LEU A 192 2.29 25.13 1.19
N ALA A 193 1.80 25.45 -0.02
CA ALA A 193 0.97 24.55 -0.81
C ALA A 193 1.67 23.23 -1.13
N PHE A 194 2.99 23.26 -1.29
CA PHE A 194 3.77 22.05 -1.51
C PHE A 194 3.86 21.16 -0.28
N ILE A 195 4.26 21.74 0.87
CA ILE A 195 4.56 20.94 2.06
C ILE A 195 3.32 20.57 2.86
N ASN A 196 2.23 21.29 2.69
CA ASN A 196 0.95 21.04 3.37
C ASN A 196 0.14 20.01 2.57
N GLY A 197 -0.32 18.96 3.25
CA GLY A 197 -1.12 17.89 2.62
C GLY A 197 -0.69 16.48 3.01
N THR A 198 -1.48 15.51 2.62
CA THR A 198 -1.43 14.11 3.11
C THR A 198 -0.73 13.15 2.14
N GLN A 199 -0.03 13.64 1.11
CA GLN A 199 0.41 12.84 -0.03
C GLN A 199 1.44 11.75 0.31
N PHE A 200 2.28 11.94 1.33
CA PHE A 200 3.23 10.93 1.79
C PHE A 200 2.48 9.78 2.50
N SER A 201 1.67 10.10 3.49
CA SER A 201 0.86 9.11 4.21
C SER A 201 -0.08 8.36 3.27
N THR A 202 -0.74 9.06 2.35
CA THR A 202 -1.66 8.48 1.36
C THR A 202 -0.91 7.57 0.38
N ALA A 203 0.28 7.94 -0.08
CA ALA A 203 1.09 7.09 -0.97
C ALA A 203 1.46 5.77 -0.28
N PHE A 204 1.89 5.82 0.99
CA PHE A 204 2.20 4.61 1.75
C PHE A 204 0.96 3.75 2.04
N ALA A 205 -0.18 4.36 2.36
CA ALA A 205 -1.42 3.63 2.60
C ALA A 205 -1.94 2.95 1.32
N LEU A 206 -1.86 3.62 0.16
CA LEU A 206 -2.21 3.04 -1.15
C LEU A 206 -1.27 1.88 -1.52
N ALA A 207 0.04 2.06 -1.39
CA ALA A 207 1.00 0.98 -1.63
C ALA A 207 0.71 -0.22 -0.72
N GLY A 208 0.51 0.02 0.58
CA GLY A 208 0.13 -1.01 1.54
C GLY A 208 -1.18 -1.71 1.19
N LEU A 209 -2.18 -0.97 0.69
CA LEU A 209 -3.45 -1.50 0.20
C LEU A 209 -3.26 -2.42 -1.01
N PHE A 210 -2.51 -1.98 -2.02
CA PHE A 210 -2.27 -2.75 -3.24
C PHE A 210 -1.52 -4.06 -2.94
N GLU A 211 -0.49 -3.98 -2.09
CA GLU A 211 0.26 -5.16 -1.62
C GLU A 211 -0.63 -6.11 -0.81
N ALA A 212 -1.42 -5.59 0.13
CA ALA A 212 -2.31 -6.39 0.97
C ALA A 212 -3.41 -7.08 0.15
N TRP A 213 -3.96 -6.38 -0.85
CA TRP A 213 -4.98 -6.96 -1.74
C TRP A 213 -4.41 -8.12 -2.56
N ARG A 214 -3.23 -7.94 -3.17
CA ARG A 214 -2.53 -9.01 -3.88
C ARG A 214 -2.24 -10.20 -2.97
N ALA A 215 -1.80 -9.96 -1.75
CA ALA A 215 -1.59 -11.00 -0.76
C ALA A 215 -2.91 -11.72 -0.38
N ALA A 216 -4.03 -11.00 -0.24
CA ALA A 216 -5.34 -11.60 0.02
C ALA A 216 -5.79 -12.53 -1.12
N GLN A 217 -5.58 -12.14 -2.38
CA GLN A 217 -5.86 -12.99 -3.53
C GLN A 217 -4.99 -14.25 -3.52
N ASN A 218 -3.68 -14.13 -3.24
CA ASN A 218 -2.79 -15.27 -3.10
C ASN A 218 -3.20 -16.18 -1.93
N ALA A 219 -3.68 -15.61 -0.82
CA ALA A 219 -4.16 -16.38 0.33
C ALA A 219 -5.35 -17.28 -0.02
N LEU A 220 -6.23 -16.87 -0.95
CA LEU A 220 -7.30 -17.75 -1.46
C LEU A 220 -6.72 -18.95 -2.21
N VAL A 221 -5.67 -18.75 -3.01
CA VAL A 221 -5.03 -19.81 -3.77
C VAL A 221 -4.28 -20.79 -2.85
N THR A 222 -3.47 -20.27 -1.93
CA THR A 222 -2.70 -21.10 -0.99
C THR A 222 -3.61 -21.86 -0.05
N SER A 223 -4.71 -21.25 0.39
CA SER A 223 -5.70 -21.88 1.26
C SER A 223 -6.47 -23.02 0.56
N ALA A 224 -6.80 -22.87 -0.72
CA ALA A 224 -7.42 -23.96 -1.49
C ALA A 224 -6.45 -25.16 -1.63
N LEU A 225 -5.17 -24.88 -1.92
CA LEU A 225 -4.16 -25.93 -2.00
C LEU A 225 -3.92 -26.61 -0.64
N SER A 226 -3.93 -25.85 0.47
CA SER A 226 -3.86 -26.39 1.83
C SER A 226 -5.05 -27.28 2.16
N THR A 227 -6.24 -26.94 1.67
CA THR A 227 -7.45 -27.75 1.84
C THR A 227 -7.28 -29.14 1.20
N ASP A 228 -6.80 -29.21 -0.04
CA ASP A 228 -6.51 -30.50 -0.70
C ASP A 228 -5.38 -31.28 0.01
N ALA A 229 -4.32 -30.59 0.43
CA ALA A 229 -3.19 -31.22 1.11
C ALA A 229 -3.61 -32.03 2.33
N ILE A 230 -4.53 -31.51 3.15
CA ILE A 230 -5.04 -32.20 4.36
C ILE A 230 -6.30 -33.03 4.10
N MET A 231 -6.70 -33.19 2.84
CA MET A 231 -7.97 -33.83 2.45
C MET A 231 -9.19 -33.17 3.13
N GLY A 232 -9.24 -31.84 3.06
CA GLY A 232 -10.30 -31.01 3.68
C GLY A 232 -11.62 -31.05 2.87
N SER A 233 -12.72 -30.74 3.53
CA SER A 233 -14.05 -30.72 2.90
C SER A 233 -14.30 -29.40 2.14
N THR A 234 -14.94 -29.49 0.98
CA THR A 234 -15.48 -28.34 0.24
C THR A 234 -16.88 -27.94 0.69
N ALA A 235 -17.55 -28.73 1.53
CA ALA A 235 -18.91 -28.44 2.03
C ALA A 235 -19.01 -27.01 2.65
N PRO A 236 -18.03 -26.52 3.41
CA PRO A 236 -18.07 -25.16 3.95
C PRO A 236 -18.08 -24.04 2.89
N THR A 237 -17.82 -24.34 1.61
CA THR A 237 -17.86 -23.35 0.53
C THR A 237 -19.20 -23.31 -0.22
N HIS A 238 -20.22 -24.04 0.26
CA HIS A 238 -21.53 -24.12 -0.40
C HIS A 238 -22.18 -22.73 -0.52
N PRO A 239 -22.69 -22.33 -1.69
CA PRO A 239 -23.16 -20.96 -1.95
C PRO A 239 -24.24 -20.47 -0.97
N GLU A 240 -25.20 -21.33 -0.63
CA GLU A 240 -26.30 -20.95 0.27
C GLU A 240 -25.83 -20.54 1.66
N ILE A 241 -24.75 -21.15 2.19
CA ILE A 241 -24.17 -20.77 3.50
C ILE A 241 -23.81 -19.30 3.51
N HIS A 242 -23.16 -18.85 2.44
CA HIS A 242 -22.62 -17.50 2.34
C HIS A 242 -23.68 -16.48 1.97
N ASN A 243 -24.62 -16.86 1.08
CA ASN A 243 -25.77 -16.02 0.70
C ASN A 243 -26.70 -15.75 1.89
N LEU A 244 -26.93 -16.74 2.79
CA LEU A 244 -27.72 -16.56 4.01
C LEU A 244 -27.10 -15.54 4.97
N ARG A 245 -25.78 -15.32 4.91
CA ARG A 245 -25.09 -14.31 5.73
C ARG A 245 -24.90 -12.97 5.02
N GLY A 246 -24.70 -12.95 3.69
CA GLY A 246 -24.78 -11.80 2.83
C GLY A 246 -23.52 -10.93 2.73
N HIS A 247 -22.40 -11.23 3.40
CA HIS A 247 -21.15 -10.46 3.27
C HIS A 247 -20.47 -10.73 1.93
N ARG A 248 -20.18 -9.67 1.16
CA ARG A 248 -19.60 -9.74 -0.19
C ARG A 248 -18.28 -10.52 -0.21
N GLY A 249 -17.33 -10.13 0.61
CA GLY A 249 -16.01 -10.79 0.64
C GLY A 249 -16.11 -12.27 1.01
N GLN A 250 -17.01 -12.65 1.92
CA GLN A 250 -17.24 -14.04 2.28
C GLN A 250 -17.81 -14.85 1.11
N ILE A 251 -18.77 -14.30 0.35
CA ILE A 251 -19.37 -14.93 -0.84
C ILE A 251 -18.31 -15.15 -1.91
N GLU A 252 -17.52 -14.12 -2.21
CA GLU A 252 -16.47 -14.17 -3.22
C GLU A 252 -15.34 -15.14 -2.83
N ALA A 253 -14.87 -15.09 -1.58
CA ALA A 253 -13.83 -16.00 -1.08
C ALA A 253 -14.27 -17.47 -1.19
N ALA A 254 -15.52 -17.79 -0.80
CA ALA A 254 -16.07 -19.13 -0.92
C ALA A 254 -16.17 -19.58 -2.38
N ALA A 255 -16.66 -18.72 -3.26
CA ALA A 255 -16.78 -19.01 -4.69
C ALA A 255 -15.41 -19.29 -5.32
N THR A 256 -14.41 -18.48 -5.00
CA THR A 256 -13.04 -18.64 -5.49
C THR A 256 -12.39 -19.94 -5.01
N ILE A 257 -12.47 -20.25 -3.71
CA ILE A 257 -11.93 -21.51 -3.14
C ILE A 257 -12.60 -22.72 -3.80
N ARG A 258 -13.92 -22.68 -3.98
CA ARG A 258 -14.68 -23.75 -4.66
C ARG A 258 -14.21 -23.93 -6.11
N SER A 259 -14.04 -22.84 -6.87
CA SER A 259 -13.57 -22.89 -8.26
C SER A 259 -12.14 -23.42 -8.37
N LEU A 260 -11.28 -23.09 -7.40
CA LEU A 260 -9.90 -23.59 -7.34
C LEU A 260 -9.86 -25.09 -7.07
N LEU A 261 -10.78 -25.64 -6.29
CA LEU A 261 -10.85 -27.05 -5.92
C LEU A 261 -11.67 -27.91 -6.89
N ASP A 262 -12.36 -27.30 -7.84
CA ASP A 262 -13.21 -28.03 -8.79
C ASP A 262 -12.43 -29.05 -9.60
N GLY A 263 -12.92 -30.30 -9.63
CA GLY A 263 -12.26 -31.42 -10.30
C GLY A 263 -11.02 -31.97 -9.59
N SER A 264 -10.87 -31.72 -8.28
CA SER A 264 -9.82 -32.34 -7.46
C SER A 264 -10.15 -33.81 -7.19
N ILE A 265 -9.30 -34.74 -7.67
CA ILE A 265 -9.40 -36.15 -7.37
C ILE A 265 -9.11 -36.45 -5.89
N ILE A 266 -8.25 -35.66 -5.27
CA ILE A 266 -8.01 -35.74 -3.82
C ILE A 266 -9.32 -35.50 -3.08
N ARG A 267 -10.07 -34.44 -3.42
CA ARG A 267 -11.37 -34.14 -2.80
C ARG A 267 -12.38 -35.21 -3.07
N GLU A 268 -12.47 -35.71 -4.30
CA GLU A 268 -13.44 -36.76 -4.68
C GLU A 268 -13.20 -38.06 -3.92
N SER A 269 -11.95 -38.41 -3.61
CA SER A 269 -11.58 -39.70 -3.00
C SER A 269 -12.11 -39.91 -1.59
N HIS A 270 -12.56 -38.87 -0.88
CA HIS A 270 -13.03 -38.94 0.51
C HIS A 270 -14.40 -38.26 0.74
N ILE A 271 -15.21 -38.07 -0.30
CA ILE A 271 -16.60 -37.59 -0.15
C ILE A 271 -17.40 -38.58 0.65
N GLU A 272 -17.19 -39.87 0.37
CA GLU A 272 -17.81 -40.97 1.11
C GLU A 272 -16.79 -41.62 2.04
N GLY A 273 -17.22 -42.00 3.25
CA GLY A 273 -16.37 -42.72 4.21
C GLY A 273 -15.42 -41.85 5.03
N ASP A 274 -15.46 -40.55 4.90
CA ASP A 274 -14.68 -39.64 5.77
C ASP A 274 -15.24 -39.70 7.21
N THR A 275 -14.41 -40.09 8.16
CA THR A 275 -14.80 -40.19 9.56
C THR A 275 -14.79 -38.85 10.29
N ARG A 276 -14.22 -37.80 9.69
CA ARG A 276 -14.21 -36.47 10.24
C ARG A 276 -15.53 -35.79 9.98
N VAL A 277 -16.21 -35.36 11.05
CA VAL A 277 -17.47 -34.63 10.93
C VAL A 277 -17.27 -33.19 10.47
N GLN A 278 -16.16 -32.56 10.87
CA GLN A 278 -15.84 -31.18 10.57
C GLN A 278 -14.32 -30.96 10.52
N ASP A 279 -13.88 -30.15 9.56
CA ASP A 279 -12.51 -29.63 9.53
C ASP A 279 -12.26 -28.58 10.63
N PRO A 280 -11.00 -28.35 11.02
CA PRO A 280 -10.63 -27.22 11.88
C PRO A 280 -11.02 -25.88 11.26
N TYR A 281 -11.15 -24.84 12.10
CA TYR A 281 -11.62 -23.52 11.65
C TYR A 281 -10.71 -22.87 10.60
N CYS A 282 -9.40 -23.12 10.63
CA CYS A 282 -8.48 -22.57 9.63
C CYS A 282 -8.76 -23.12 8.20
N ILE A 283 -9.51 -24.19 8.06
CA ILE A 283 -10.04 -24.73 6.80
C ILE A 283 -11.51 -24.35 6.64
N ARG A 284 -12.35 -24.67 7.62
CA ARG A 284 -13.80 -24.50 7.52
C ARG A 284 -14.25 -23.03 7.49
N CYS A 285 -13.55 -22.14 8.21
CA CYS A 285 -13.91 -20.73 8.34
C CYS A 285 -13.08 -19.80 7.43
N GLN A 286 -12.35 -20.33 6.45
CA GLN A 286 -11.57 -19.51 5.49
C GLN A 286 -12.41 -18.42 4.82
N PRO A 287 -13.60 -18.73 4.27
CA PRO A 287 -14.40 -17.71 3.61
C PRO A 287 -14.83 -16.58 4.55
N GLN A 288 -15.13 -16.90 5.81
CA GLN A 288 -15.54 -15.92 6.81
C GLN A 288 -14.39 -14.99 7.20
N VAL A 289 -13.20 -15.54 7.44
CA VAL A 289 -12.04 -14.76 7.92
C VAL A 289 -11.40 -13.96 6.78
N THR A 290 -11.01 -14.63 5.69
CA THR A 290 -10.38 -13.96 4.55
C THR A 290 -11.35 -12.99 3.88
N GLY A 291 -12.63 -13.37 3.75
CA GLY A 291 -13.67 -12.51 3.18
C GLY A 291 -13.91 -11.25 4.01
N ALA A 292 -13.93 -11.36 5.35
CA ALA A 292 -14.02 -10.18 6.22
C ALA A 292 -12.82 -9.25 6.07
N ALA A 293 -11.61 -9.79 5.99
CA ALA A 293 -10.41 -9.00 5.72
C ALA A 293 -10.49 -8.27 4.37
N MET A 294 -10.99 -8.94 3.32
CA MET A 294 -11.20 -8.33 2.00
C MET A 294 -12.23 -7.20 2.04
N ASP A 295 -13.33 -7.34 2.79
CA ASP A 295 -14.33 -6.27 2.95
C ASP A 295 -13.74 -5.07 3.69
N VAL A 296 -12.89 -5.28 4.70
CA VAL A 296 -12.14 -4.22 5.40
C VAL A 296 -11.18 -3.51 4.46
N LEU A 297 -10.45 -4.24 3.61
CA LEU A 297 -9.56 -3.64 2.59
C LEU A 297 -10.34 -2.77 1.58
N ARG A 298 -11.55 -3.17 1.16
CA ARG A 298 -12.40 -2.36 0.29
C ARG A 298 -12.89 -1.07 0.96
N GLN A 299 -13.21 -1.11 2.25
CA GLN A 299 -13.56 0.10 2.99
C GLN A 299 -12.37 1.08 3.05
N ALA A 300 -11.17 0.59 3.33
CA ALA A 300 -9.95 1.38 3.28
C ALA A 300 -9.69 1.93 1.85
N ALA A 301 -9.93 1.12 0.82
CA ALA A 301 -9.79 1.50 -0.58
C ALA A 301 -10.68 2.69 -0.95
N THR A 302 -11.95 2.67 -0.55
CA THR A 302 -12.89 3.78 -0.77
C THR A 302 -12.39 5.07 -0.13
N THR A 303 -11.90 5.00 1.11
CA THR A 303 -11.35 6.16 1.83
C THR A 303 -10.11 6.72 1.11
N LEU A 304 -9.19 5.83 0.70
CA LEU A 304 -7.94 6.24 0.05
C LEU A 304 -8.14 6.77 -1.37
N GLU A 305 -9.14 6.29 -2.11
CA GLU A 305 -9.48 6.84 -3.42
C GLU A 305 -10.03 8.26 -3.31
N ILE A 306 -10.87 8.53 -2.30
CA ILE A 306 -11.35 9.90 -2.00
C ILE A 306 -10.17 10.80 -1.64
N GLU A 307 -9.29 10.36 -0.75
CA GLU A 307 -8.12 11.12 -0.30
C GLU A 307 -7.14 11.42 -1.44
N ALA A 308 -6.89 10.46 -2.32
CA ALA A 308 -6.04 10.64 -3.49
C ALA A 308 -6.53 11.75 -4.44
N ASN A 309 -7.83 12.01 -4.45
CA ASN A 309 -8.49 13.01 -5.27
C ASN A 309 -8.78 14.34 -4.53
N ALA A 310 -8.37 14.46 -3.27
CA ALA A 310 -8.69 15.60 -2.43
C ALA A 310 -7.70 16.77 -2.62
N ALA A 311 -8.17 17.99 -2.34
CA ALA A 311 -7.31 19.15 -2.07
C ALA A 311 -7.04 19.19 -0.57
N THR A 312 -5.81 18.85 -0.18
CA THR A 312 -5.41 18.62 1.21
C THR A 312 -4.43 19.64 1.77
N ASP A 313 -4.27 20.78 1.11
CA ASP A 313 -3.45 21.88 1.61
C ASP A 313 -4.27 22.96 2.36
N ASN A 314 -3.61 24.03 2.81
CA ASN A 314 -4.20 25.14 3.54
C ASN A 314 -3.36 26.43 3.37
N PRO A 315 -4.01 27.61 3.26
CA PRO A 315 -5.44 27.83 3.09
C PRO A 315 -5.91 27.41 1.69
N LEU A 316 -7.20 27.15 1.55
CA LEU A 316 -7.80 26.83 0.25
C LEU A 316 -8.36 28.09 -0.42
N VAL A 317 -8.17 28.18 -1.73
CA VAL A 317 -8.74 29.23 -2.59
C VAL A 317 -10.08 28.72 -3.11
N LEU A 318 -11.17 29.24 -2.56
CA LEU A 318 -12.55 28.93 -2.96
C LEU A 318 -12.95 29.90 -4.07
N THR A 319 -12.62 29.56 -5.32
CA THR A 319 -12.73 30.48 -6.46
C THR A 319 -14.16 30.93 -6.75
N GLU A 320 -15.13 30.02 -6.62
CA GLU A 320 -16.56 30.35 -6.80
C GLU A 320 -17.09 31.31 -5.72
N ALA A 321 -16.71 31.10 -4.46
CA ALA A 321 -17.09 31.96 -3.34
C ALA A 321 -16.27 33.24 -3.28
N GLY A 322 -15.16 33.33 -4.00
CA GLY A 322 -14.25 34.49 -3.94
C GLY A 322 -13.45 34.60 -2.64
N LEU A 323 -13.26 33.50 -1.91
CA LEU A 323 -12.66 33.47 -0.58
C LEU A 323 -11.33 32.71 -0.57
N ILE A 324 -10.46 33.09 0.37
CA ILE A 324 -9.28 32.31 0.77
C ILE A 324 -9.48 31.97 2.25
N VAL A 325 -9.61 30.68 2.56
CA VAL A 325 -10.09 30.21 3.88
C VAL A 325 -9.14 29.18 4.45
N SER A 326 -8.76 29.37 5.70
CA SER A 326 -8.04 28.36 6.48
C SER A 326 -9.00 27.29 7.01
N GLY A 327 -8.64 26.02 6.79
CA GLY A 327 -9.37 24.84 7.24
C GLY A 327 -8.43 23.78 7.77
N GLY A 328 -8.85 22.52 7.77
CA GLY A 328 -8.13 21.37 8.33
C GLY A 328 -7.95 20.21 7.34
N ASN A 329 -8.10 20.41 6.04
CA ASN A 329 -8.03 19.32 5.04
C ASN A 329 -6.65 18.62 4.99
N PHE A 330 -5.63 19.20 5.58
CA PHE A 330 -4.31 18.60 5.73
C PHE A 330 -4.23 17.51 6.82
N HIS A 331 -5.24 17.40 7.70
CA HIS A 331 -5.23 16.42 8.77
C HIS A 331 -5.46 15.02 8.24
N ALA A 332 -4.46 14.16 8.38
CA ALA A 332 -4.45 12.85 7.75
C ALA A 332 -5.21 11.75 8.54
N GLU A 333 -6.18 12.14 9.39
CA GLU A 333 -6.97 11.19 10.18
C GLU A 333 -7.66 10.10 9.35
N PRO A 334 -8.31 10.42 8.21
CA PRO A 334 -8.92 9.39 7.37
C PRO A 334 -7.90 8.36 6.86
N VAL A 335 -6.68 8.83 6.53
CA VAL A 335 -5.57 7.95 6.09
C VAL A 335 -5.07 7.10 7.26
N GLY A 336 -5.00 7.65 8.46
CA GLY A 336 -4.62 6.93 9.68
C GLY A 336 -5.56 5.76 9.96
N PHE A 337 -6.88 5.98 9.94
CA PHE A 337 -7.87 4.92 10.08
C PHE A 337 -7.78 3.87 8.97
N ALA A 338 -7.66 4.30 7.71
CA ALA A 338 -7.51 3.36 6.59
C ALA A 338 -6.26 2.49 6.74
N ALA A 339 -5.12 3.07 7.16
CA ALA A 339 -3.89 2.33 7.41
C ALA A 339 -4.04 1.30 8.54
N ASP A 340 -4.71 1.65 9.64
CA ASP A 340 -4.97 0.72 10.74
C ASP A 340 -5.91 -0.41 10.32
N MET A 341 -6.93 -0.14 9.50
CA MET A 341 -7.79 -1.16 8.91
C MET A 341 -7.02 -2.14 8.03
N ILE A 342 -6.12 -1.64 7.17
CA ILE A 342 -5.26 -2.47 6.33
C ILE A 342 -4.33 -3.34 7.19
N ALA A 343 -3.75 -2.78 8.25
CA ALA A 343 -2.88 -3.50 9.17
C ALA A 343 -3.60 -4.67 9.86
N LEU A 344 -4.85 -4.47 10.30
CA LEU A 344 -5.69 -5.53 10.86
C LEU A 344 -5.96 -6.64 9.85
N ALA A 345 -6.31 -6.29 8.61
CA ALA A 345 -6.56 -7.26 7.55
C ALA A 345 -5.31 -8.11 7.23
N ILE A 346 -4.13 -7.49 7.10
CA ILE A 346 -2.85 -8.19 6.90
C ILE A 346 -2.58 -9.18 8.05
N SER A 347 -2.74 -8.74 9.29
CA SER A 347 -2.50 -9.56 10.47
C SER A 347 -3.40 -10.79 10.50
N GLU A 348 -4.69 -10.62 10.21
CA GLU A 348 -5.69 -11.69 10.28
C GLU A 348 -5.52 -12.72 9.16
N ILE A 349 -5.21 -12.28 7.92
CA ILE A 349 -4.89 -13.19 6.81
C ILE A 349 -3.65 -14.03 7.16
N GLY A 350 -2.61 -13.42 7.74
CA GLY A 350 -1.40 -14.12 8.17
C GLY A 350 -1.66 -15.09 9.31
N ALA A 351 -2.52 -14.72 10.25
CA ALA A 351 -2.87 -15.57 11.40
C ALA A 351 -3.56 -16.86 10.98
N ILE A 352 -4.56 -16.78 10.09
CA ILE A 352 -5.26 -17.98 9.62
C ILE A 352 -4.38 -18.84 8.70
N ALA A 353 -3.51 -18.23 7.88
CA ALA A 353 -2.53 -18.94 7.05
C ALA A 353 -1.54 -19.73 7.92
N GLN A 354 -1.00 -19.11 8.98
CA GLN A 354 -0.10 -19.80 9.91
C GLN A 354 -0.77 -20.99 10.59
N ARG A 355 -2.06 -20.92 10.92
CA ARG A 355 -2.80 -22.08 11.46
C ARG A 355 -2.92 -23.22 10.46
N ARG A 356 -3.06 -22.95 9.17
CA ARG A 356 -3.04 -24.00 8.13
C ARG A 356 -1.66 -24.64 7.97
N ILE A 357 -0.59 -23.83 8.05
CA ILE A 357 0.78 -24.35 8.04
C ILE A 357 1.00 -25.30 9.23
N ALA A 358 0.66 -24.86 10.45
CA ALA A 358 0.80 -25.67 11.65
C ALA A 358 -0.03 -26.97 11.57
N LEU A 359 -1.22 -26.91 10.98
CA LEU A 359 -2.08 -28.08 10.73
C LEU A 359 -1.40 -29.09 9.80
N MET A 360 -0.78 -28.64 8.70
CA MET A 360 -0.16 -29.50 7.70
C MET A 360 1.09 -30.22 8.20
N VAL A 361 1.87 -29.58 9.08
CA VAL A 361 3.12 -30.16 9.59
C VAL A 361 2.94 -31.06 10.82
N ASP A 362 1.74 -31.08 11.42
CA ASP A 362 1.41 -31.90 12.58
C ASP A 362 0.79 -33.23 12.14
N PRO A 363 1.48 -34.37 12.31
CA PRO A 363 0.97 -35.68 11.86
C PRO A 363 -0.33 -36.12 12.56
N ALA A 364 -0.61 -35.59 13.76
CA ALA A 364 -1.84 -35.91 14.48
C ALA A 364 -3.08 -35.22 13.89
N LEU A 365 -2.91 -34.14 13.14
CA LEU A 365 -4.02 -33.30 12.65
C LEU A 365 -4.11 -33.26 11.12
N SER A 366 -3.05 -33.61 10.40
CA SER A 366 -2.91 -33.44 8.95
C SER A 366 -3.50 -34.57 8.10
N ASN A 367 -4.23 -35.49 8.70
CA ASN A 367 -4.79 -36.65 8.01
C ASN A 367 -3.72 -37.49 7.28
N ASP A 368 -2.82 -38.11 8.06
CA ASP A 368 -1.74 -38.99 7.60
C ASP A 368 -0.64 -38.34 6.72
N LEU A 369 -0.47 -37.03 6.73
CA LEU A 369 0.76 -36.45 6.19
C LEU A 369 1.94 -36.78 7.11
N PRO A 370 3.13 -37.04 6.56
CA PRO A 370 4.30 -37.31 7.38
C PRO A 370 4.67 -36.08 8.22
N PRO A 371 5.25 -36.28 9.43
CA PRO A 371 5.70 -35.18 10.28
C PRO A 371 6.53 -34.19 9.52
N PHE A 372 6.21 -32.89 9.65
CA PHE A 372 6.92 -31.79 9.01
C PHE A 372 7.09 -31.91 7.49
N LEU A 373 6.23 -32.70 6.86
CA LEU A 373 6.17 -32.93 5.41
C LEU A 373 7.50 -33.43 4.83
N THR A 374 8.17 -34.35 5.54
CA THR A 374 9.41 -34.99 5.08
C THR A 374 9.24 -36.51 4.95
N PRO A 375 9.83 -37.18 3.89
CA PRO A 375 9.67 -38.62 3.71
C PRO A 375 10.35 -39.46 4.80
N ASP A 376 11.47 -38.98 5.39
CA ASP A 376 12.26 -39.67 6.41
C ASP A 376 12.32 -38.86 7.71
N PRO A 377 11.23 -38.80 8.50
CA PRO A 377 11.20 -38.01 9.74
C PRO A 377 12.23 -38.54 10.76
N GLY A 378 12.92 -37.64 11.42
CA GLY A 378 13.99 -37.95 12.37
C GLY A 378 15.39 -37.88 11.74
N LEU A 379 15.58 -38.41 10.52
CA LEU A 379 16.78 -38.12 9.73
C LEU A 379 16.70 -36.73 9.11
N ASN A 380 15.53 -36.33 8.66
CA ASN A 380 15.23 -35.02 8.12
C ASN A 380 14.24 -34.30 9.05
N SER A 381 14.38 -32.97 9.14
CA SER A 381 13.48 -32.06 9.88
C SER A 381 12.41 -31.43 8.97
N GLY A 382 12.61 -31.47 7.66
CA GLY A 382 11.66 -30.94 6.67
C GLY A 382 11.32 -29.46 6.90
N LEU A 383 10.02 -29.17 6.99
CA LEU A 383 9.50 -27.79 7.13
C LEU A 383 9.26 -27.37 8.59
N MET A 384 9.80 -28.09 9.59
CA MET A 384 9.63 -27.78 11.02
C MET A 384 9.97 -26.32 11.33
N ILE A 385 11.15 -25.85 10.96
CA ILE A 385 11.60 -24.49 11.28
C ILE A 385 10.99 -23.44 10.34
N ALA A 386 10.56 -23.81 9.16
CA ALA A 386 9.75 -22.92 8.31
C ALA A 386 8.42 -22.55 9.00
N GLU A 387 7.76 -23.50 9.66
CA GLU A 387 6.56 -23.23 10.48
C GLU A 387 6.89 -22.25 11.64
N VAL A 388 7.95 -22.49 12.40
CA VAL A 388 8.39 -21.60 13.49
C VAL A 388 8.66 -20.19 12.97
N THR A 389 9.28 -20.05 11.79
CA THR A 389 9.50 -18.76 11.15
C THR A 389 8.18 -18.03 10.90
N THR A 390 7.16 -18.73 10.39
CA THR A 390 5.84 -18.11 10.15
C THR A 390 5.15 -17.68 11.44
N ALA A 391 5.31 -18.43 12.53
CA ALA A 391 4.80 -18.05 13.84
C ALA A 391 5.49 -16.76 14.37
N ALA A 392 6.80 -16.61 14.17
CA ALA A 392 7.52 -15.39 14.53
C ALA A 392 7.03 -14.17 13.71
N LEU A 393 6.87 -14.32 12.39
CA LEU A 393 6.37 -13.26 11.50
C LEU A 393 4.92 -12.88 11.81
N MET A 394 4.06 -13.86 12.11
CA MET A 394 2.68 -13.61 12.54
C MET A 394 2.66 -12.82 13.85
N SER A 395 3.48 -13.19 14.84
CA SER A 395 3.59 -12.48 16.11
C SER A 395 4.02 -11.02 15.91
N GLU A 396 4.98 -10.76 15.03
CA GLU A 396 5.41 -9.41 14.68
C GLU A 396 4.28 -8.62 14.01
N ASN A 397 3.58 -9.20 13.04
CA ASN A 397 2.45 -8.54 12.39
C ASN A 397 1.32 -8.23 13.37
N LYS A 398 1.03 -9.13 14.31
CA LYS A 398 0.07 -8.87 15.39
C LYS A 398 0.46 -7.67 16.24
N HIS A 399 1.75 -7.54 16.58
CA HIS A 399 2.24 -6.37 17.30
C HIS A 399 2.10 -5.09 16.46
N LEU A 400 2.50 -5.14 15.19
CA LEU A 400 2.39 -4.02 14.26
C LEU A 400 0.94 -3.63 13.92
N ALA A 401 -0.04 -4.50 14.14
CA ALA A 401 -1.46 -4.20 13.91
C ALA A 401 -2.11 -3.36 15.01
N ASN A 402 -1.39 -3.03 16.11
CA ASN A 402 -1.93 -2.09 17.10
C ASN A 402 -2.24 -0.75 16.43
N PRO A 403 -3.41 -0.13 16.70
CA PRO A 403 -3.79 1.13 16.08
C PRO A 403 -2.77 2.24 16.34
N CYS A 404 -2.32 2.90 15.29
CA CYS A 404 -1.45 4.08 15.38
C CYS A 404 -2.25 5.38 15.47
N VAL A 405 -3.44 5.42 14.87
CA VAL A 405 -4.30 6.61 14.83
C VAL A 405 -4.71 7.11 16.21
N THR A 406 -4.70 6.26 17.22
CA THR A 406 -5.06 6.61 18.61
C THR A 406 -3.90 7.20 19.42
N ASP A 407 -2.69 7.27 18.86
CA ASP A 407 -1.49 7.80 19.52
C ASP A 407 -1.26 9.26 19.09
N SER A 408 -1.98 10.17 19.74
CA SER A 408 -1.88 11.60 19.44
C SER A 408 -0.96 12.31 20.43
N THR A 409 0.08 12.98 19.90
CA THR A 409 1.06 13.76 20.68
C THR A 409 1.11 15.19 20.15
N PRO A 410 0.84 16.21 20.96
CA PRO A 410 0.90 17.61 20.52
C PRO A 410 2.27 18.01 19.99
N THR A 411 2.27 18.73 18.86
CA THR A 411 3.48 19.25 18.19
C THR A 411 3.37 20.77 17.97
N SER A 412 4.40 21.40 17.38
CA SER A 412 4.42 22.83 16.98
C SER A 412 3.98 23.78 18.13
N ALA A 413 4.54 23.57 19.34
CA ALA A 413 4.20 24.32 20.54
C ALA A 413 2.68 24.33 20.85
N ASN A 414 2.04 23.17 20.76
CA ASN A 414 0.59 22.92 20.95
C ASN A 414 -0.31 23.62 19.92
N GLN A 415 0.20 24.07 18.79
CA GLN A 415 -0.65 24.53 17.69
C GLN A 415 -1.29 23.33 16.98
N GLU A 416 -0.55 22.23 16.89
CA GLU A 416 -0.99 20.92 16.38
C GLU A 416 -1.23 20.02 17.59
N ASP A 417 -2.33 20.28 18.33
CA ASP A 417 -2.64 19.64 19.61
C ASP A 417 -3.30 18.26 19.46
N HIS A 418 -3.73 17.92 18.26
CA HIS A 418 -4.19 16.60 17.84
C HIS A 418 -3.55 16.19 16.51
N VAL A 419 -2.99 14.98 16.45
CA VAL A 419 -2.27 14.46 15.27
C VAL A 419 -2.72 13.03 14.96
N SER A 420 -2.65 12.62 13.67
CA SER A 420 -3.19 11.34 13.19
C SER A 420 -2.22 10.17 13.27
N MET A 421 -0.92 10.42 13.37
CA MET A 421 0.15 9.42 13.19
C MET A 421 0.06 8.60 11.87
N ALA A 422 -0.68 9.13 10.88
CA ALA A 422 -0.95 8.43 9.62
C ALA A 422 0.32 8.02 8.88
N ALA A 423 1.37 8.84 8.90
CA ALA A 423 2.64 8.53 8.25
C ALA A 423 3.32 7.27 8.83
N HIS A 424 3.35 7.13 10.14
CA HIS A 424 3.83 5.92 10.81
C HIS A 424 2.89 4.75 10.54
N GLY A 425 1.58 4.95 10.71
CA GLY A 425 0.56 3.94 10.47
C GLY A 425 0.62 3.35 9.06
N ALA A 426 0.76 4.21 8.05
CA ALA A 426 0.84 3.78 6.66
C ALA A 426 2.21 3.14 6.30
N ARG A 427 3.32 3.70 6.77
CA ARG A 427 4.66 3.19 6.46
C ARG A 427 4.89 1.76 6.94
N ARG A 428 4.36 1.37 8.11
CA ARG A 428 4.50 0.01 8.65
C ARG A 428 3.88 -1.08 7.76
N LEU A 429 2.89 -0.73 6.92
CA LEU A 429 2.15 -1.68 6.09
C LEU A 429 3.06 -2.46 5.13
N LEU A 430 4.07 -1.82 4.54
CA LEU A 430 5.00 -2.48 3.62
C LEU A 430 5.85 -3.57 4.33
N ARG A 431 6.22 -3.34 5.59
CA ARG A 431 6.88 -4.38 6.40
C ARG A 431 5.91 -5.51 6.70
N MET A 432 4.69 -5.18 7.08
CA MET A 432 3.66 -6.18 7.40
C MET A 432 3.29 -7.03 6.19
N THR A 433 3.17 -6.46 5.00
CA THR A 433 2.92 -7.21 3.77
C THR A 433 4.11 -8.09 3.37
N THR A 434 5.34 -7.63 3.61
CA THR A 434 6.54 -8.46 3.42
C THR A 434 6.47 -9.71 4.32
N ASN A 435 6.13 -9.56 5.59
CA ASN A 435 5.95 -10.67 6.51
C ASN A 435 4.82 -11.60 6.05
N LEU A 436 3.67 -11.04 5.62
CA LEU A 436 2.55 -11.81 5.10
C LEU A 436 2.95 -12.62 3.87
N ASN A 437 3.68 -12.04 2.92
CA ASN A 437 4.14 -12.73 1.73
C ASN A 437 5.08 -13.92 2.06
N HIS A 438 5.92 -13.81 3.10
CA HIS A 438 6.70 -14.94 3.60
C HIS A 438 5.81 -16.02 4.20
N ILE A 439 4.81 -15.66 5.01
CA ILE A 439 3.87 -16.64 5.59
C ILE A 439 3.15 -17.40 4.49
N LEU A 440 2.60 -16.70 3.49
CA LEU A 440 1.90 -17.32 2.36
C LEU A 440 2.84 -18.12 1.45
N GLY A 441 4.11 -17.71 1.31
CA GLY A 441 5.14 -18.46 0.59
C GLY A 441 5.43 -19.80 1.24
N VAL A 442 5.55 -19.83 2.57
CA VAL A 442 5.71 -21.07 3.34
C VAL A 442 4.44 -21.93 3.26
N GLU A 443 3.24 -21.32 3.34
CA GLU A 443 1.99 -22.04 3.15
C GLU A 443 1.94 -22.72 1.77
N LEU A 444 2.32 -22.01 0.71
CA LEU A 444 2.38 -22.55 -0.66
C LEU A 444 3.34 -23.75 -0.74
N MET A 445 4.50 -23.66 -0.10
CA MET A 445 5.48 -24.77 -0.05
C MET A 445 4.92 -25.98 0.70
N CYS A 446 4.34 -25.77 1.90
CA CYS A 446 3.74 -26.82 2.71
C CYS A 446 2.59 -27.50 1.97
N ALA A 447 1.68 -26.72 1.38
CA ALA A 447 0.51 -27.23 0.70
C ALA A 447 0.89 -28.02 -0.56
N ALA A 448 1.82 -27.53 -1.37
CA ALA A 448 2.32 -28.27 -2.54
C ALA A 448 3.00 -29.58 -2.15
N GLN A 449 3.83 -29.56 -1.10
CA GLN A 449 4.48 -30.76 -0.58
C GLN A 449 3.46 -31.76 -0.03
N GLY A 450 2.44 -31.26 0.69
CA GLY A 450 1.36 -32.10 1.20
C GLY A 450 0.54 -32.77 0.09
N VAL A 451 0.19 -32.04 -0.98
CA VAL A 451 -0.49 -32.61 -2.14
C VAL A 451 0.37 -33.66 -2.85
N GLU A 452 1.68 -33.47 -2.94
CA GLU A 452 2.60 -34.46 -3.51
C GLU A 452 2.61 -35.78 -2.72
N PHE A 453 2.44 -35.74 -1.41
CA PHE A 453 2.27 -36.95 -0.57
C PHE A 453 0.93 -37.67 -0.78
N ARG A 454 -0.05 -37.06 -1.46
CA ARG A 454 -1.33 -37.70 -1.80
C ARG A 454 -1.27 -38.52 -3.11
N GLN A 455 -0.14 -38.56 -3.81
CA GLN A 455 -0.02 -39.38 -5.02
C GLN A 455 -0.40 -40.84 -4.74
N PRO A 456 -1.11 -41.51 -5.70
CA PRO A 456 -1.36 -41.11 -7.09
C PRO A 456 -2.56 -40.16 -7.28
N LEU A 457 -3.25 -39.72 -6.23
CA LEU A 457 -4.33 -38.75 -6.33
C LEU A 457 -3.81 -37.41 -6.79
N ALA A 458 -4.60 -36.69 -7.57
CA ALA A 458 -4.22 -35.39 -8.11
C ALA A 458 -5.18 -34.29 -7.64
N THR A 459 -4.64 -33.13 -7.34
CA THR A 459 -5.44 -31.92 -7.10
C THR A 459 -6.09 -31.42 -8.40
N SER A 460 -6.91 -30.37 -8.32
CA SER A 460 -7.58 -29.73 -9.45
C SER A 460 -6.60 -29.24 -10.53
N LYS A 461 -7.10 -28.97 -11.73
CA LYS A 461 -6.27 -28.40 -12.82
C LYS A 461 -5.70 -27.03 -12.48
N PRO A 462 -6.47 -26.05 -11.92
CA PRO A 462 -5.94 -24.77 -11.45
C PRO A 462 -4.78 -24.94 -10.47
N LEU A 463 -4.96 -25.74 -9.43
CA LEU A 463 -3.96 -25.94 -8.39
C LEU A 463 -2.72 -26.69 -8.87
N ARG A 464 -2.86 -27.65 -9.82
CA ARG A 464 -1.70 -28.25 -10.50
C ARG A 464 -0.86 -27.24 -11.27
N SER A 465 -1.50 -26.27 -11.93
CA SER A 465 -0.78 -25.20 -12.64
C SER A 465 0.00 -24.33 -11.65
N VAL A 466 -0.58 -23.99 -10.51
CA VAL A 466 0.09 -23.28 -9.41
C VAL A 466 1.30 -24.08 -8.90
N MET A 467 1.14 -25.38 -8.61
CA MET A 467 2.25 -26.25 -8.21
C MET A 467 3.34 -26.32 -9.26
N THR A 468 2.97 -26.45 -10.52
CA THR A 468 3.93 -26.46 -11.64
C THR A 468 4.74 -25.16 -11.67
N ARG A 469 4.10 -23.99 -11.45
CA ARG A 469 4.78 -22.71 -11.37
C ARG A 469 5.73 -22.65 -10.17
N LEU A 470 5.30 -23.08 -9.00
CA LEU A 470 6.14 -23.15 -7.81
C LEU A 470 7.38 -24.02 -8.07
N ARG A 471 7.21 -25.22 -8.66
CA ARG A 471 8.29 -26.20 -8.85
C ARG A 471 9.34 -25.79 -9.89
N GLN A 472 9.10 -24.74 -10.66
CA GLN A 472 10.15 -24.12 -11.49
C GLN A 472 11.26 -23.50 -10.63
N ASP A 473 10.89 -22.88 -9.50
CA ASP A 473 11.81 -22.13 -8.64
C ASP A 473 12.13 -22.87 -7.34
N VAL A 474 11.17 -23.60 -6.77
CA VAL A 474 11.26 -24.31 -5.49
C VAL A 474 11.03 -25.81 -5.70
N LYS A 475 12.08 -26.61 -5.60
CA LYS A 475 11.99 -28.07 -5.78
C LYS A 475 11.33 -28.76 -4.61
N THR A 476 10.70 -29.92 -4.86
CA THR A 476 10.21 -30.83 -3.81
C THR A 476 11.29 -31.14 -2.79
N ILE A 477 10.94 -31.22 -1.51
CA ILE A 477 11.86 -31.52 -0.41
C ILE A 477 11.89 -33.03 -0.19
N CYS A 478 12.88 -33.71 -0.78
CA CYS A 478 13.10 -35.13 -0.57
C CYS A 478 14.07 -35.43 0.58
N LYS A 479 14.91 -34.46 0.92
CA LYS A 479 15.85 -34.46 2.04
C LYS A 479 16.18 -33.04 2.44
N ASP A 480 16.63 -32.86 3.67
CA ASP A 480 17.02 -31.53 4.17
C ASP A 480 18.08 -30.89 3.29
N ARG A 481 17.94 -29.59 3.05
CA ARG A 481 18.86 -28.71 2.34
C ARG A 481 18.82 -27.30 2.91
N TYR A 482 19.71 -26.42 2.47
CA TYR A 482 19.65 -25.00 2.85
C TYR A 482 18.39 -24.35 2.25
N LEU A 483 17.38 -24.10 3.10
CA LEU A 483 16.03 -23.70 2.69
C LEU A 483 15.83 -22.18 2.47
N ALA A 484 16.75 -21.32 2.93
CA ALA A 484 16.54 -19.87 2.84
C ALA A 484 16.28 -19.38 1.40
N PRO A 485 16.99 -19.87 0.34
CA PRO A 485 16.65 -19.49 -1.03
C PRO A 485 15.25 -19.95 -1.48
N ASP A 486 14.80 -21.13 -1.01
CA ASP A 486 13.45 -21.62 -1.34
C ASP A 486 12.36 -20.73 -0.72
N LEU A 487 12.56 -20.27 0.52
CA LEU A 487 11.63 -19.36 1.20
C LEU A 487 11.56 -18.00 0.48
N GLU A 488 12.70 -17.44 0.08
CA GLU A 488 12.73 -16.18 -0.68
C GLU A 488 12.09 -16.33 -2.07
N ALA A 489 12.33 -17.45 -2.77
CA ALA A 489 11.70 -17.72 -4.07
C ALA A 489 10.18 -17.87 -3.93
N ALA A 490 9.70 -18.62 -2.92
CA ALA A 490 8.27 -18.76 -2.67
C ALA A 490 7.60 -17.43 -2.30
N LYS A 491 8.24 -16.62 -1.45
CA LYS A 491 7.78 -15.26 -1.12
C LYS A 491 7.73 -14.37 -2.37
N ALA A 492 8.75 -14.40 -3.24
CA ALA A 492 8.77 -13.62 -4.47
C ALA A 492 7.64 -14.01 -5.44
N LEU A 493 7.29 -15.30 -5.52
CA LEU A 493 6.15 -15.78 -6.30
C LEU A 493 4.82 -15.23 -5.78
N VAL A 494 4.63 -15.22 -4.47
CA VAL A 494 3.43 -14.68 -3.83
C VAL A 494 3.37 -13.15 -3.95
N ALA A 495 4.47 -12.45 -3.78
CA ALA A 495 4.53 -11.00 -3.92
C ALA A 495 4.26 -10.53 -5.36
N SER A 496 4.46 -11.39 -6.34
CA SER A 496 4.15 -11.12 -7.75
C SER A 496 2.73 -11.59 -8.13
N THR A 497 2.36 -11.43 -9.39
CA THR A 497 1.10 -11.97 -9.93
C THR A 497 1.24 -13.43 -10.40
N ALA A 498 2.40 -14.06 -10.26
CA ALA A 498 2.72 -15.34 -10.87
C ALA A 498 1.78 -16.48 -10.44
N ILE A 499 1.48 -16.56 -9.15
CA ILE A 499 0.59 -17.59 -8.57
C ILE A 499 -0.87 -17.33 -8.98
N ILE A 500 -1.31 -16.09 -8.91
CA ILE A 500 -2.65 -15.65 -9.33
C ILE A 500 -2.90 -16.02 -10.79
N LEU A 501 -2.01 -15.63 -11.70
CA LEU A 501 -2.14 -15.89 -13.13
C LEU A 501 -2.07 -17.39 -13.45
N SER A 502 -1.24 -18.15 -12.72
CA SER A 502 -1.13 -19.60 -12.92
C SER A 502 -2.39 -20.37 -12.54
N SER A 503 -3.18 -19.85 -11.62
CA SER A 503 -4.43 -20.49 -11.21
C SER A 503 -5.50 -20.48 -12.31
N ASN A 504 -5.46 -19.50 -13.20
CA ASN A 504 -6.42 -19.29 -14.29
C ASN A 504 -7.88 -19.32 -13.81
N VAL A 505 -8.14 -18.78 -12.63
CA VAL A 505 -9.46 -18.62 -12.01
C VAL A 505 -9.70 -17.12 -11.78
N ASP A 506 -10.94 -16.70 -11.97
CA ASP A 506 -11.32 -15.32 -11.66
C ASP A 506 -11.24 -15.07 -10.15
N LEU A 507 -10.44 -14.09 -9.77
CA LEU A 507 -10.26 -13.69 -8.39
C LEU A 507 -11.03 -12.40 -8.09
N PRO A 508 -11.44 -12.17 -6.83
CA PRO A 508 -12.11 -10.95 -6.43
C PRO A 508 -11.31 -9.70 -6.80
N SER A 509 -12.00 -8.64 -7.25
CA SER A 509 -11.41 -7.32 -7.52
C SER A 509 -11.48 -6.41 -6.30
N LEU A 510 -10.52 -5.48 -6.21
CA LEU A 510 -10.52 -4.43 -5.18
C LEU A 510 -11.61 -3.38 -5.50
N ALA A 511 -11.77 -3.03 -6.76
CA ALA A 511 -12.81 -2.10 -7.20
C ALA A 511 -14.22 -2.67 -6.96
N ALA A 512 -15.18 -1.75 -6.79
CA ALA A 512 -16.57 -2.08 -6.47
C ALA A 512 -17.29 -2.82 -7.61
#